data_eea5df00417bf26222cde21acd50f97a
#
_entry.id   eea5df00417bf26222cde21acd50f97a
#
_cell.length_a   1.000
_cell.length_b   1.000
_cell.length_c   1.000
_cell.angle_alpha   90.00
_cell.angle_beta   90.00
_cell.angle_gamma   90.00
#
_symmetry.space_group_name_H-M   'P 1'
#
loop_
_entity.id
_entity.type
_entity.pdbx_description
1 polymer ?
#
loop_
_entity_poly.entity_id
_entity_poly.type
_entity_poly.pdbx_seq_one_letter_code
_entity_poly.pdbx_strand_id
1 'polypeptide(L)'
;HGCHAQWQAMLRALDFSPSRDTLYALGDMVNRGPDSADVLRSMMALEGSVHCLLGNHDIHLLAVSQGVRKLHPQDTLAGVLEARDAPQMIEWLRYQPLAMYAHKCLVVHAGVQPQWDVGQTMACAHDISQLLRAPDWKEYLGLLFGNEPDQWSDKLRGMDRWRCSLNTLTRARMFDRHGRIDFAHKLGPDAEPRKAGLLPWYDCPKRRTQRVTVAFGHWSTLGLLQRSNLLGLDTGCCWGGMLTAAEILPGGVPGRIVQVPRHPGAGKKA
;
A
#
# COMPACT_ATOMS: atom_id res chain seq x y z
N HIS A 1 -4.40 -7.64 3.19
CA HIS A 1 -3.62 -8.79 3.65
C HIS A 1 -4.44 -10.09 3.74
N GLY A 2 -5.22 -10.46 2.72
CA GLY A 2 -5.99 -11.71 2.71
C GLY A 2 -6.98 -11.86 3.87
N CYS A 3 -7.43 -10.79 4.49
CA CYS A 3 -8.36 -10.80 5.61
C CYS A 3 -9.82 -10.63 5.11
N HIS A 4 -10.32 -11.58 4.31
CA HIS A 4 -11.62 -11.47 3.63
C HIS A 4 -12.80 -11.31 4.59
N ALA A 5 -12.83 -12.06 5.70
CA ALA A 5 -13.90 -11.94 6.69
C ALA A 5 -13.99 -10.51 7.27
N GLN A 6 -12.84 -9.87 7.55
CA GLN A 6 -12.78 -8.50 8.05
C GLN A 6 -13.14 -7.48 6.95
N TRP A 7 -12.76 -7.74 5.71
CA TRP A 7 -13.18 -6.95 4.56
C TRP A 7 -14.71 -6.93 4.44
N GLN A 8 -15.35 -8.09 4.47
CA GLN A 8 -16.81 -8.20 4.44
C GLN A 8 -17.47 -7.52 5.65
N ALA A 9 -16.88 -7.66 6.84
CA ALA A 9 -17.38 -6.98 8.04
C ALA A 9 -17.21 -5.46 7.94
N MET A 10 -16.13 -4.96 7.32
CA MET A 10 -15.95 -3.54 7.07
C MET A 10 -16.99 -2.98 6.13
N LEU A 11 -17.27 -3.65 5.00
CA LEU A 11 -18.33 -3.22 4.07
C LEU A 11 -19.70 -3.11 4.79
N ARG A 12 -20.04 -4.07 5.67
CA ARG A 12 -21.26 -4.00 6.49
C ARG A 12 -21.24 -2.85 7.49
N ALA A 13 -20.11 -2.63 8.18
CA ALA A 13 -19.96 -1.58 9.19
C ALA A 13 -20.03 -0.17 8.58
N LEU A 14 -19.66 -0.04 7.31
CA LEU A 14 -19.76 1.18 6.52
C LEU A 14 -21.16 1.37 5.90
N ASP A 15 -22.04 0.35 5.96
CA ASP A 15 -23.27 0.31 5.15
C ASP A 15 -22.96 0.60 3.66
N PHE A 16 -21.89 -0.01 3.15
CA PHE A 16 -21.35 0.28 1.82
C PHE A 16 -22.33 -0.14 0.73
N SER A 17 -22.62 0.81 -0.16
CA SER A 17 -23.42 0.59 -1.37
C SER A 17 -22.64 1.01 -2.61
N PRO A 18 -22.38 0.08 -3.57
CA PRO A 18 -21.64 0.41 -4.79
C PRO A 18 -22.25 1.51 -5.67
N SER A 19 -23.57 1.74 -5.53
CA SER A 19 -24.28 2.79 -6.27
C SER A 19 -24.19 4.18 -5.63
N ARG A 20 -23.76 4.25 -4.36
CA ARG A 20 -23.71 5.49 -3.57
C ARG A 20 -22.29 5.88 -3.17
N ASP A 21 -21.49 4.88 -2.86
CA ASP A 21 -20.21 5.08 -2.16
C ASP A 21 -19.02 4.73 -3.07
N THR A 22 -17.90 5.40 -2.83
CA THR A 22 -16.61 5.05 -3.41
C THR A 22 -15.63 4.73 -2.30
N LEU A 23 -14.90 3.61 -2.42
CA LEU A 23 -13.91 3.16 -1.46
C LEU A 23 -12.53 3.08 -2.11
N TYR A 24 -11.51 3.57 -1.40
CA TYR A 24 -10.11 3.53 -1.82
C TYR A 24 -9.34 2.59 -0.89
N ALA A 25 -8.90 1.43 -1.41
CA ALA A 25 -8.09 0.47 -0.67
C ALA A 25 -6.59 0.82 -0.81
N LEU A 26 -5.89 0.85 0.32
CA LEU A 26 -4.51 1.34 0.41
C LEU A 26 -3.44 0.34 -0.04
N GLY A 27 -3.81 -0.76 -0.72
CA GLY A 27 -2.89 -1.81 -1.14
C GLY A 27 -2.69 -2.92 -0.10
N ASP A 28 -1.78 -3.84 -0.42
CA ASP A 28 -1.56 -5.08 0.34
C ASP A 28 -2.85 -5.89 0.50
N MET A 29 -3.54 -6.12 -0.60
CA MET A 29 -4.78 -6.90 -0.63
C MET A 29 -4.52 -8.37 -0.30
N VAL A 30 -3.32 -8.86 -0.58
CA VAL A 30 -2.91 -10.26 -0.46
C VAL A 30 -1.86 -10.48 0.61
N ASN A 31 -1.58 -11.78 0.85
CA ASN A 31 -0.54 -12.28 1.75
C ASN A 31 -0.86 -12.13 3.25
N ARG A 32 -0.16 -12.89 4.09
CA ARG A 32 -0.26 -12.91 5.57
C ARG A 32 -1.59 -13.46 6.12
N GLY A 33 -2.71 -12.98 5.64
CA GLY A 33 -4.03 -13.53 5.95
C GLY A 33 -4.34 -14.77 5.09
N PRO A 34 -5.40 -15.52 5.45
CA PRO A 34 -5.67 -16.83 4.84
C PRO A 34 -6.36 -16.77 3.46
N ASP A 35 -7.09 -15.68 3.15
CA ASP A 35 -8.12 -15.70 2.10
C ASP A 35 -7.79 -14.67 0.99
N SER A 36 -6.52 -14.62 0.52
CA SER A 36 -6.06 -13.65 -0.48
C SER A 36 -6.85 -13.70 -1.78
N ALA A 37 -7.19 -14.92 -2.26
CA ALA A 37 -7.97 -15.07 -3.49
C ALA A 37 -9.39 -14.51 -3.35
N ASP A 38 -10.04 -14.70 -2.22
CA ASP A 38 -11.39 -14.22 -1.99
C ASP A 38 -11.42 -12.69 -1.80
N VAL A 39 -10.36 -12.10 -1.23
CA VAL A 39 -10.19 -10.64 -1.20
C VAL A 39 -10.11 -10.10 -2.63
N LEU A 40 -9.25 -10.67 -3.48
CA LEU A 40 -9.12 -10.22 -4.88
C LEU A 40 -10.43 -10.36 -5.65
N ARG A 41 -11.10 -11.51 -5.57
CA ARG A 41 -12.41 -11.73 -6.22
C ARG A 41 -13.46 -10.71 -5.77
N SER A 42 -13.51 -10.44 -4.46
CA SER A 42 -14.44 -9.45 -3.91
C SER A 42 -14.16 -8.05 -4.41
N MET A 43 -12.88 -7.66 -4.52
CA MET A 43 -12.50 -6.34 -5.04
C MET A 43 -12.76 -6.21 -6.55
N MET A 44 -12.47 -7.27 -7.33
CA MET A 44 -12.79 -7.34 -8.76
C MET A 44 -14.30 -7.21 -9.00
N ALA A 45 -15.12 -7.87 -8.19
CA ALA A 45 -16.58 -7.79 -8.28
C ALA A 45 -17.16 -6.40 -7.94
N LEU A 46 -16.41 -5.57 -7.23
CA LEU A 46 -16.77 -4.20 -6.85
C LEU A 46 -16.03 -3.15 -7.68
N GLU A 47 -15.40 -3.54 -8.80
CA GLU A 47 -14.70 -2.62 -9.69
C GLU A 47 -15.64 -1.50 -10.16
N GLY A 48 -15.13 -0.25 -10.14
CA GLY A 48 -15.92 0.95 -10.37
C GLY A 48 -16.38 1.68 -9.12
N SER A 49 -16.58 0.95 -8.00
CA SER A 49 -16.89 1.54 -6.69
C SER A 49 -15.80 1.32 -5.64
N VAL A 50 -14.94 0.33 -5.85
CA VAL A 50 -13.72 0.09 -5.04
C VAL A 50 -12.50 0.27 -5.93
N HIS A 51 -11.65 1.21 -5.55
CA HIS A 51 -10.37 1.49 -6.21
C HIS A 51 -9.23 0.99 -5.34
N CYS A 52 -8.35 0.16 -5.89
CA CYS A 52 -7.26 -0.45 -5.15
C CYS A 52 -5.91 0.14 -5.54
N LEU A 53 -5.00 0.26 -4.57
CA LEU A 53 -3.57 0.50 -4.83
C LEU A 53 -2.80 -0.81 -4.83
N LEU A 54 -1.62 -0.81 -5.45
CA LEU A 54 -0.62 -1.85 -5.25
C LEU A 54 0.22 -1.53 -4.00
N GLY A 55 0.28 -2.50 -3.08
CA GLY A 55 1.24 -2.53 -2.00
C GLY A 55 2.43 -3.43 -2.31
N ASN A 56 3.38 -3.52 -1.38
CA ASN A 56 4.58 -4.35 -1.58
C ASN A 56 4.26 -5.85 -1.62
N HIS A 57 3.22 -6.32 -0.94
CA HIS A 57 2.77 -7.71 -1.01
C HIS A 57 2.08 -8.03 -2.34
N ASP A 58 1.37 -7.09 -2.92
CA ASP A 58 0.76 -7.24 -4.24
C ASP A 58 1.84 -7.31 -5.33
N ILE A 59 2.85 -6.44 -5.28
CA ILE A 59 4.03 -6.49 -6.17
C ILE A 59 4.79 -7.81 -5.99
N HIS A 60 4.90 -8.31 -4.76
CA HIS A 60 5.53 -9.60 -4.49
C HIS A 60 4.73 -10.76 -5.12
N LEU A 61 3.40 -10.77 -5.01
CA LEU A 61 2.55 -11.76 -5.70
C LEU A 61 2.77 -11.73 -7.21
N LEU A 62 2.77 -10.55 -7.83
CA LEU A 62 3.07 -10.42 -9.26
C LEU A 62 4.43 -11.03 -9.61
N ALA A 63 5.46 -10.78 -8.81
CA ALA A 63 6.80 -11.30 -9.05
C ALA A 63 6.90 -12.83 -8.88
N VAL A 64 6.21 -13.38 -7.89
CA VAL A 64 6.16 -14.84 -7.67
C VAL A 64 5.39 -15.52 -8.81
N SER A 65 4.25 -14.96 -9.24
CA SER A 65 3.44 -15.52 -10.33
C SER A 65 4.19 -15.62 -11.66
N GLN A 66 5.18 -14.77 -11.87
CA GLN A 66 6.03 -14.76 -13.06
C GLN A 66 7.36 -15.52 -12.89
N GLY A 67 7.60 -16.13 -11.72
CA GLY A 67 8.85 -16.81 -11.42
C GLY A 67 10.05 -15.86 -11.24
N VAL A 68 9.81 -14.54 -11.11
CA VAL A 68 10.84 -13.51 -10.85
C VAL A 68 11.33 -13.61 -9.41
N ARG A 69 10.46 -14.00 -8.50
CA ARG A 69 10.80 -14.25 -7.09
C ARG A 69 10.28 -15.61 -6.64
N LYS A 70 10.93 -16.16 -5.61
CA LYS A 70 10.46 -17.37 -4.92
C LYS A 70 9.51 -16.98 -3.80
N LEU A 71 8.58 -17.88 -3.46
CA LEU A 71 7.77 -17.80 -2.25
C LEU A 71 8.69 -17.76 -1.02
N HIS A 72 8.36 -16.91 -0.06
CA HIS A 72 8.95 -16.92 1.26
C HIS A 72 8.17 -17.91 2.15
N PRO A 73 8.80 -18.61 3.13
CA PRO A 73 8.12 -19.58 4.00
C PRO A 73 6.90 -19.01 4.76
N GLN A 74 6.85 -17.71 4.97
CA GLN A 74 5.72 -17.03 5.63
C GLN A 74 4.65 -16.51 4.66
N ASP A 75 4.79 -16.73 3.35
CA ASP A 75 3.78 -16.29 2.39
C ASP A 75 2.55 -17.20 2.41
N THR A 76 1.38 -16.59 2.26
CA THR A 76 0.07 -17.26 2.19
C THR A 76 -0.56 -17.07 0.81
N LEU A 77 0.27 -17.14 -0.24
CA LEU A 77 -0.11 -16.83 -1.62
C LEU A 77 -0.55 -18.05 -2.44
N ALA A 78 -0.37 -19.28 -1.92
CA ALA A 78 -0.70 -20.52 -2.62
C ALA A 78 -2.16 -20.52 -3.11
N GLY A 79 -3.11 -20.09 -2.27
CA GLY A 79 -4.52 -20.03 -2.64
C GLY A 79 -4.84 -19.12 -3.84
N VAL A 80 -4.00 -18.13 -4.15
CA VAL A 80 -4.11 -17.33 -5.37
C VAL A 80 -3.42 -18.03 -6.54
N LEU A 81 -2.19 -18.50 -6.33
CA LEU A 81 -1.34 -19.04 -7.40
C LEU A 81 -1.91 -20.36 -7.98
N GLU A 82 -2.59 -21.16 -7.15
CA GLU A 82 -3.18 -22.46 -7.52
C GLU A 82 -4.66 -22.33 -7.95
N ALA A 83 -5.25 -21.15 -7.86
CA ALA A 83 -6.63 -20.92 -8.24
C ALA A 83 -6.82 -21.03 -9.76
N ARG A 84 -7.98 -21.55 -10.21
CA ARG A 84 -8.34 -21.65 -11.63
C ARG A 84 -8.40 -20.28 -12.31
N ASP A 85 -8.76 -19.26 -11.57
CA ASP A 85 -8.88 -17.87 -12.00
C ASP A 85 -7.63 -17.03 -11.64
N ALA A 86 -6.50 -17.68 -11.27
CA ALA A 86 -5.23 -16.99 -11.00
C ALA A 86 -4.81 -16.04 -12.15
N PRO A 87 -4.88 -16.43 -13.45
CA PRO A 87 -4.51 -15.53 -14.53
C PRO A 87 -5.32 -14.23 -14.54
N GLN A 88 -6.63 -14.31 -14.29
CA GLN A 88 -7.52 -13.16 -14.24
C GLN A 88 -7.20 -12.27 -13.05
N MET A 89 -6.95 -12.83 -11.87
CA MET A 89 -6.56 -12.09 -10.67
C MET A 89 -5.23 -11.38 -10.86
N ILE A 90 -4.23 -12.03 -11.45
CA ILE A 90 -2.90 -11.45 -11.72
C ILE A 90 -3.01 -10.34 -12.76
N GLU A 91 -3.79 -10.57 -13.84
CA GLU A 91 -4.03 -9.56 -14.88
C GLU A 91 -4.72 -8.33 -14.30
N TRP A 92 -5.80 -8.49 -13.53
CA TRP A 92 -6.48 -7.39 -12.87
C TRP A 92 -5.55 -6.65 -11.91
N LEU A 93 -4.77 -7.37 -11.10
CA LEU A 93 -3.88 -6.81 -10.08
C LEU A 93 -2.80 -5.91 -10.68
N ARG A 94 -2.14 -6.33 -11.77
CA ARG A 94 -1.07 -5.55 -12.40
C ARG A 94 -1.54 -4.23 -13.03
N TYR A 95 -2.84 -4.08 -13.24
CA TYR A 95 -3.44 -2.84 -13.73
C TYR A 95 -3.78 -1.85 -12.61
N GLN A 96 -3.69 -2.25 -11.34
CA GLN A 96 -3.97 -1.33 -10.25
C GLN A 96 -2.87 -0.27 -10.10
N PRO A 97 -3.21 0.99 -9.75
CA PRO A 97 -2.24 2.07 -9.61
C PRO A 97 -1.42 1.96 -8.32
N LEU A 98 -0.33 2.75 -8.22
CA LEU A 98 0.50 2.88 -7.01
C LEU A 98 0.19 4.15 -6.20
N ALA A 99 -0.53 5.10 -6.77
CA ALA A 99 -1.06 6.27 -6.08
C ALA A 99 -2.35 6.73 -6.74
N MET A 100 -3.20 7.39 -5.97
CA MET A 100 -4.42 8.04 -6.46
C MET A 100 -4.55 9.42 -5.83
N TYR A 101 -5.19 10.34 -6.54
CA TYR A 101 -5.53 11.65 -6.01
C TYR A 101 -6.99 11.93 -6.28
N ALA A 102 -7.80 11.94 -5.24
CA ALA A 102 -9.23 12.19 -5.30
C ALA A 102 -9.69 13.00 -4.09
N HIS A 103 -10.72 13.82 -4.25
CA HIS A 103 -11.32 14.60 -3.15
C HIS A 103 -10.32 15.44 -2.35
N LYS A 104 -9.23 15.94 -2.97
CA LYS A 104 -8.09 16.62 -2.31
C LYS A 104 -7.32 15.74 -1.31
N CYS A 105 -7.45 14.43 -1.42
CA CYS A 105 -6.69 13.44 -0.68
C CYS A 105 -5.76 12.69 -1.64
N LEU A 106 -4.47 12.64 -1.29
CA LEU A 106 -3.48 11.80 -1.93
C LEU A 106 -3.48 10.44 -1.22
N VAL A 107 -3.68 9.38 -1.97
CA VAL A 107 -3.74 8.01 -1.47
C VAL A 107 -2.51 7.27 -1.95
N VAL A 108 -1.69 6.75 -1.05
CA VAL A 108 -0.48 5.97 -1.33
C VAL A 108 -0.43 4.73 -0.44
N HIS A 109 0.31 3.70 -0.84
CA HIS A 109 0.42 2.52 0.02
C HIS A 109 1.29 2.79 1.25
N ALA A 110 2.52 3.31 1.10
CA ALA A 110 3.46 3.48 2.20
C ALA A 110 3.79 4.94 2.50
N GLY A 111 4.47 5.63 1.62
CA GLY A 111 4.92 6.99 1.88
C GLY A 111 5.18 7.81 0.62
N VAL A 112 5.64 9.04 0.85
CA VAL A 112 5.98 10.01 -0.20
C VAL A 112 7.35 10.62 0.11
N GLN A 113 8.17 10.82 -0.93
CA GLN A 113 9.42 11.58 -0.77
C GLN A 113 9.12 13.00 -0.27
N PRO A 114 9.89 13.54 0.69
CA PRO A 114 9.63 14.89 1.21
C PRO A 114 9.61 15.98 0.12
N GLN A 115 10.43 15.82 -0.91
CA GLN A 115 10.53 16.75 -2.03
C GLN A 115 9.46 16.59 -3.12
N TRP A 116 8.62 15.55 -3.06
CA TRP A 116 7.54 15.37 -4.01
C TRP A 116 6.28 16.12 -3.59
N ASP A 117 5.67 16.82 -4.54
CA ASP A 117 4.29 17.25 -4.45
C ASP A 117 3.33 16.18 -5.03
N VAL A 118 2.05 16.50 -5.07
CA VAL A 118 1.03 15.58 -5.62
C VAL A 118 1.35 15.25 -7.09
N GLY A 119 1.69 16.24 -7.90
CA GLY A 119 1.98 16.04 -9.33
C GLY A 119 3.16 15.10 -9.54
N GLN A 120 4.27 15.30 -8.82
CA GLN A 120 5.45 14.45 -8.88
C GLN A 120 5.15 13.02 -8.38
N THR A 121 4.36 12.90 -7.30
CA THR A 121 3.96 11.58 -6.76
C THR A 121 3.14 10.79 -7.79
N MET A 122 2.15 11.45 -8.41
CA MET A 122 1.31 10.82 -9.44
C MET A 122 2.10 10.47 -10.70
N ALA A 123 3.06 11.32 -11.13
CA ALA A 123 3.92 11.03 -12.27
C ALA A 123 4.79 9.79 -12.01
N CYS A 124 5.44 9.71 -10.83
CA CYS A 124 6.25 8.54 -10.46
C CYS A 124 5.41 7.25 -10.36
N ALA A 125 4.20 7.33 -9.81
CA ALA A 125 3.28 6.21 -9.76
C ALA A 125 2.84 5.76 -11.16
N HIS A 126 2.55 6.72 -12.05
CA HIS A 126 2.19 6.45 -13.44
C HIS A 126 3.31 5.74 -14.21
N ASP A 127 4.55 6.21 -14.08
CA ASP A 127 5.71 5.58 -14.73
C ASP A 127 5.78 4.08 -14.40
N ILE A 128 5.64 3.69 -13.13
CA ILE A 128 5.65 2.27 -12.71
C ILE A 128 4.42 1.52 -13.26
N SER A 129 3.25 2.14 -13.22
CA SER A 129 2.02 1.53 -13.75
C SER A 129 2.14 1.21 -15.23
N GLN A 130 2.81 2.07 -16.04
CA GLN A 130 3.07 1.80 -17.45
C GLN A 130 3.96 0.57 -17.64
N LEU A 131 5.01 0.40 -16.82
CA LEU A 131 5.87 -0.78 -16.86
C LEU A 131 5.11 -2.07 -16.55
N LEU A 132 4.25 -2.05 -15.51
CA LEU A 132 3.46 -3.22 -15.10
C LEU A 132 2.38 -3.58 -16.13
N ARG A 133 1.91 -2.62 -16.93
CA ARG A 133 0.90 -2.83 -18.00
C ARG A 133 1.52 -3.20 -19.35
N ALA A 134 2.81 -3.00 -19.53
CA ALA A 134 3.51 -3.33 -20.76
C ALA A 134 3.45 -4.83 -21.08
N PRO A 135 3.53 -5.25 -22.35
CA PRO A 135 3.57 -6.68 -22.73
C PRO A 135 4.75 -7.44 -22.10
N ASP A 136 5.88 -6.78 -21.94
CA ASP A 136 7.14 -7.26 -21.36
C ASP A 136 7.30 -6.95 -19.85
N TRP A 137 6.18 -6.72 -19.14
CA TRP A 137 6.16 -6.34 -17.73
C TRP A 137 6.94 -7.27 -16.79
N LYS A 138 7.07 -8.56 -17.15
CA LYS A 138 7.87 -9.52 -16.40
C LYS A 138 9.34 -9.10 -16.31
N GLU A 139 9.90 -8.59 -17.38
CA GLU A 139 11.29 -8.13 -17.44
C GLU A 139 11.48 -6.91 -16.55
N TYR A 140 10.61 -5.91 -16.68
CA TYR A 140 10.62 -4.73 -15.81
C TYR A 140 10.47 -5.09 -14.35
N LEU A 141 9.54 -6.00 -14.04
CA LEU A 141 9.29 -6.43 -12.66
C LEU A 141 10.56 -6.99 -12.00
N GLY A 142 11.36 -7.79 -12.74
CA GLY A 142 12.64 -8.30 -12.27
C GLY A 142 13.64 -7.20 -11.91
N LEU A 143 13.62 -6.13 -12.67
CA LEU A 143 14.53 -4.99 -12.50
C LEU A 143 14.11 -4.02 -11.39
N LEU A 144 12.82 -4.01 -10.99
CA LEU A 144 12.28 -3.11 -9.98
C LEU A 144 12.69 -3.47 -8.54
N PHE A 145 13.14 -4.71 -8.28
CA PHE A 145 13.56 -5.13 -6.94
C PHE A 145 14.99 -4.67 -6.61
N GLY A 146 15.19 -4.35 -5.34
CA GLY A 146 16.44 -3.87 -4.77
C GLY A 146 16.22 -2.67 -3.87
N ASN A 147 17.22 -2.29 -3.09
CA ASN A 147 17.12 -1.15 -2.16
C ASN A 147 17.78 0.11 -2.74
N GLU A 148 18.59 -0.02 -3.78
CA GLU A 148 19.32 1.10 -4.39
C GLU A 148 18.70 1.53 -5.73
N PRO A 149 18.64 2.86 -5.96
CA PRO A 149 19.03 3.92 -5.04
C PRO A 149 18.02 4.12 -3.91
N ASP A 150 18.52 4.37 -2.70
CA ASP A 150 17.74 4.66 -1.50
C ASP A 150 17.39 6.15 -1.34
N GLN A 151 17.99 7.00 -2.15
CA GLN A 151 17.82 8.44 -2.12
C GLN A 151 17.27 8.97 -3.45
N TRP A 152 16.20 9.77 -3.37
CA TRP A 152 15.66 10.45 -4.53
C TRP A 152 16.55 11.59 -5.00
N SER A 153 16.66 11.71 -6.31
CA SER A 153 17.22 12.88 -7.01
C SER A 153 16.43 13.12 -8.30
N ASP A 154 16.20 14.36 -8.65
CA ASP A 154 15.54 14.72 -9.92
C ASP A 154 16.40 14.35 -11.14
N LYS A 155 17.67 13.96 -10.90
CA LYS A 155 18.59 13.45 -11.93
C LYS A 155 18.41 11.95 -12.19
N LEU A 156 17.70 11.21 -11.36
CA LEU A 156 17.45 9.78 -11.58
C LEU A 156 16.67 9.56 -12.88
N ARG A 157 17.06 8.54 -13.63
CA ARG A 157 16.46 8.14 -14.90
C ARG A 157 16.29 6.62 -14.96
N GLY A 158 15.40 6.14 -15.82
CA GLY A 158 15.19 4.73 -16.10
C GLY A 158 15.02 3.90 -14.82
N MET A 159 15.73 2.80 -14.72
CA MET A 159 15.62 1.83 -13.63
C MET A 159 15.83 2.42 -12.23
N ASP A 160 16.80 3.29 -12.05
CA ASP A 160 17.09 3.89 -10.76
C ASP A 160 15.93 4.78 -10.29
N ARG A 161 15.37 5.57 -11.22
CA ARG A 161 14.17 6.36 -10.95
C ARG A 161 12.99 5.48 -10.58
N TRP A 162 12.71 4.44 -11.36
CA TRP A 162 11.57 3.55 -11.14
C TRP A 162 11.69 2.77 -9.84
N ARG A 163 12.87 2.24 -9.53
CA ARG A 163 13.11 1.50 -8.29
C ARG A 163 12.99 2.40 -7.05
N CYS A 164 13.58 3.60 -7.08
CA CYS A 164 13.42 4.57 -6.00
C CYS A 164 11.95 4.96 -5.81
N SER A 165 11.21 5.17 -6.91
CA SER A 165 9.78 5.49 -6.88
C SER A 165 8.96 4.36 -6.29
N LEU A 166 9.15 3.12 -6.75
CA LEU A 166 8.45 1.95 -6.21
C LEU A 166 8.72 1.77 -4.72
N ASN A 167 10.00 1.82 -4.32
CA ASN A 167 10.39 1.69 -2.91
C ASN A 167 9.76 2.79 -2.04
N THR A 168 9.70 4.02 -2.52
CA THR A 168 9.05 5.13 -1.82
C THR A 168 7.57 4.84 -1.61
N LEU A 169 6.86 4.53 -2.69
CA LEU A 169 5.40 4.39 -2.67
C LEU A 169 4.94 3.14 -1.92
N THR A 170 5.78 2.08 -1.87
CA THR A 170 5.36 0.79 -1.32
C THR A 170 6.09 0.35 -0.05
N ARG A 171 7.20 1.02 0.35
CA ARG A 171 8.04 0.54 1.46
C ARG A 171 8.54 1.63 2.42
N ALA A 172 8.46 2.91 2.06
CA ALA A 172 9.03 3.99 2.88
C ALA A 172 8.30 4.16 4.21
N ARG A 173 9.07 4.18 5.30
CA ARG A 173 8.64 4.51 6.67
C ARG A 173 9.42 5.69 7.22
N MET A 174 10.73 5.54 7.28
CA MET A 174 11.66 6.49 7.86
C MET A 174 12.65 6.99 6.81
N PHE A 175 13.07 8.22 6.98
CA PHE A 175 14.15 8.85 6.19
C PHE A 175 15.25 9.34 7.13
N ASP A 176 16.49 9.26 6.67
CA ASP A 176 17.61 9.92 7.36
C ASP A 176 17.65 11.43 7.05
N ARG A 177 18.59 12.15 7.70
CA ARG A 177 18.79 13.58 7.49
C ARG A 177 19.20 13.97 6.05
N HIS A 178 19.62 13.00 5.24
CA HIS A 178 20.02 13.19 3.85
C HIS A 178 18.88 12.84 2.87
N GLY A 179 17.73 12.41 3.38
CA GLY A 179 16.58 12.00 2.57
C GLY A 179 16.70 10.59 2.00
N ARG A 180 17.51 9.71 2.62
CA ARG A 180 17.61 8.30 2.26
C ARG A 180 16.55 7.50 2.98
N ILE A 181 15.95 6.55 2.28
CA ILE A 181 14.96 5.63 2.88
C ILE A 181 15.69 4.65 3.79
N ASP A 182 15.30 4.57 5.05
CA ASP A 182 15.71 3.48 5.93
C ASP A 182 14.77 2.28 5.75
N PHE A 183 15.31 1.16 5.25
CA PHE A 183 14.58 -0.09 5.03
C PHE A 183 14.67 -1.04 6.23
N ALA A 184 15.52 -0.76 7.20
CA ALA A 184 15.77 -1.63 8.35
C ALA A 184 14.76 -1.41 9.48
N HIS A 185 14.31 -0.17 9.69
CA HIS A 185 13.37 0.18 10.73
C HIS A 185 11.95 -0.30 10.38
N LYS A 186 11.42 -1.25 11.16
CA LYS A 186 10.10 -1.86 10.96
C LYS A 186 9.14 -1.64 12.11
N LEU A 187 9.62 -1.17 13.24
CA LEU A 187 8.83 -0.88 14.43
C LEU A 187 8.19 0.50 14.35
N GLY A 188 7.30 0.82 15.28
CA GLY A 188 6.74 2.16 15.40
C GLY A 188 7.81 3.21 15.68
N PRO A 189 7.55 4.49 15.38
CA PRO A 189 8.56 5.55 15.50
C PRO A 189 9.06 5.77 16.93
N ASP A 190 8.28 5.32 17.92
CA ASP A 190 8.59 5.50 19.35
C ASP A 190 9.02 4.19 20.05
N ALA A 191 9.04 3.05 19.34
CA ALA A 191 9.33 1.73 19.92
C ALA A 191 10.81 1.42 20.14
N GLU A 192 11.71 2.11 19.43
CA GLU A 192 13.16 2.06 19.65
C GLU A 192 13.66 3.48 19.89
N PRO A 193 14.79 3.67 20.64
CA PRO A 193 15.43 4.97 20.66
C PRO A 193 15.67 5.37 19.21
N ARG A 194 15.09 6.49 18.79
CA ARG A 194 15.27 7.05 17.46
C ARG A 194 16.77 7.02 17.16
N LYS A 195 17.19 6.18 16.22
CA LYS A 195 18.55 6.28 15.69
C LYS A 195 18.74 7.75 15.35
N ALA A 196 19.71 8.40 15.95
CA ALA A 196 19.91 9.84 15.81
C ALA A 196 19.83 10.22 14.33
N GLY A 197 18.83 10.99 13.95
CA GLY A 197 18.62 11.49 12.59
C GLY A 197 17.59 10.78 11.71
N LEU A 198 16.90 9.71 12.16
CA LEU A 198 15.75 9.15 11.42
C LEU A 198 14.46 9.87 11.78
N LEU A 199 13.66 10.19 10.76
CA LEU A 199 12.35 10.80 10.89
C LEU A 199 11.31 9.98 10.11
N PRO A 200 10.08 9.82 10.62
CA PRO A 200 8.96 9.37 9.81
C PRO A 200 8.84 10.23 8.55
N TRP A 201 8.54 9.61 7.42
CA TRP A 201 8.45 10.31 6.13
C TRP A 201 7.55 11.55 6.20
N TYR A 202 6.47 11.47 6.99
CA TYR A 202 5.48 12.53 7.13
C TYR A 202 5.92 13.69 8.05
N ASP A 203 6.94 13.48 8.88
CA ASP A 203 7.54 14.49 9.77
C ASP A 203 8.83 15.11 9.18
N CYS A 204 9.23 14.69 7.97
CA CYS A 204 10.40 15.27 7.30
C CYS A 204 10.21 16.78 7.06
N PRO A 205 11.23 17.59 7.34
CA PRO A 205 11.18 19.03 7.10
C PRO A 205 10.88 19.36 5.63
N LYS A 206 10.08 20.40 5.40
CA LYS A 206 9.75 20.92 4.06
C LYS A 206 9.02 19.91 3.16
N ARG A 207 8.34 18.92 3.72
CA ARG A 207 7.49 17.99 2.96
C ARG A 207 6.50 18.78 2.10
N ARG A 208 6.51 18.55 0.78
CA ARG A 208 5.72 19.35 -0.18
C ARG A 208 4.24 18.96 -0.23
N THR A 209 3.83 17.84 0.38
CA THR A 209 2.44 17.40 0.51
C THR A 209 1.72 17.90 1.76
N GLN A 210 2.23 18.93 2.44
CA GLN A 210 1.64 19.47 3.69
C GLN A 210 0.25 20.10 3.51
N ARG A 211 -0.09 20.52 2.28
CA ARG A 211 -1.36 21.21 1.98
C ARG A 211 -2.48 20.29 1.52
N VAL A 212 -2.23 18.99 1.47
CA VAL A 212 -3.21 17.98 1.09
C VAL A 212 -3.24 16.89 2.14
N THR A 213 -4.38 16.24 2.33
CA THR A 213 -4.45 15.04 3.14
C THR A 213 -3.76 13.90 2.42
N VAL A 214 -2.93 13.13 3.15
CA VAL A 214 -2.32 11.91 2.64
C VAL A 214 -2.83 10.74 3.45
N ALA A 215 -3.52 9.80 2.80
CA ALA A 215 -3.94 8.53 3.38
C ALA A 215 -2.94 7.43 2.99
N PHE A 216 -2.48 6.65 3.97
CA PHE A 216 -1.48 5.60 3.75
C PHE A 216 -1.66 4.40 4.69
N GLY A 217 -1.07 3.25 4.32
CA GLY A 217 -1.03 2.00 5.06
C GLY A 217 0.39 1.54 5.38
N HIS A 218 0.68 0.25 5.10
CA HIS A 218 2.00 -0.39 5.14
C HIS A 218 2.67 -0.47 6.51
N TRP A 219 2.50 0.49 7.38
CA TRP A 219 3.21 0.60 8.65
C TRP A 219 2.34 0.16 9.83
N SER A 220 2.05 -1.12 9.91
CA SER A 220 1.13 -1.69 10.90
C SER A 220 1.52 -1.42 12.36
N THR A 221 2.82 -1.31 12.66
CA THR A 221 3.32 -0.99 14.00
C THR A 221 3.18 0.49 14.38
N LEU A 222 2.82 1.36 13.43
CA LEU A 222 2.46 2.76 13.70
C LEU A 222 1.10 2.85 14.39
N GLY A 223 0.18 1.93 14.08
CA GLY A 223 -1.20 2.01 14.50
C GLY A 223 -1.99 3.10 13.76
N LEU A 224 -3.11 3.50 14.33
CA LEU A 224 -3.92 4.58 13.77
C LEU A 224 -3.22 5.94 13.96
N LEU A 225 -2.89 6.59 12.87
CA LEU A 225 -2.42 7.97 12.85
C LEU A 225 -3.49 8.86 12.23
N GLN A 226 -4.04 9.79 13.01
CA GLN A 226 -4.97 10.81 12.52
C GLN A 226 -4.45 12.19 12.90
N ARG A 227 -4.08 12.98 11.89
CA ARG A 227 -3.72 14.39 12.00
C ARG A 227 -4.54 15.19 10.97
N SER A 228 -4.48 16.50 11.01
CA SER A 228 -5.27 17.37 10.11
C SER A 228 -5.08 17.06 8.62
N ASN A 229 -3.92 16.54 8.22
CA ASN A 229 -3.56 16.24 6.83
C ASN A 229 -2.88 14.86 6.65
N LEU A 230 -3.06 13.94 7.61
CA LEU A 230 -2.48 12.60 7.58
C LEU A 230 -3.46 11.56 8.12
N LEU A 231 -3.59 10.46 7.41
CA LEU A 231 -4.36 9.28 7.80
C LEU A 231 -3.50 8.02 7.60
N GLY A 232 -2.87 7.53 8.68
CA GLY A 232 -2.22 6.22 8.71
C GLY A 232 -3.23 5.17 9.17
N LEU A 233 -3.65 4.28 8.28
CA LEU A 233 -4.80 3.40 8.50
C LEU A 233 -4.44 1.90 8.64
N ASP A 234 -3.16 1.52 8.54
CA ASP A 234 -2.74 0.14 8.80
C ASP A 234 -2.64 -0.10 10.29
N THR A 235 -3.67 -0.68 10.85
CA THR A 235 -3.77 -1.00 12.29
C THR A 235 -3.58 -2.50 12.56
N GLY A 236 -2.87 -3.19 11.66
CA GLY A 236 -2.35 -4.53 11.88
C GLY A 236 -3.38 -5.65 11.83
N CYS A 237 -4.42 -5.57 11.00
CA CYS A 237 -5.47 -6.57 10.92
C CYS A 237 -4.93 -8.01 10.79
N CYS A 238 -3.99 -8.27 9.88
CA CYS A 238 -3.41 -9.60 9.68
C CYS A 238 -2.58 -10.10 10.89
N TRP A 239 -2.19 -9.21 11.79
CA TRP A 239 -1.45 -9.50 13.01
C TRP A 239 -2.32 -9.58 14.28
N GLY A 240 -3.65 -9.56 14.12
CA GLY A 240 -4.58 -9.62 15.25
C GLY A 240 -5.13 -8.27 15.69
N GLY A 241 -4.77 -7.19 15.02
CA GLY A 241 -5.29 -5.84 15.23
C GLY A 241 -6.62 -5.58 14.50
N MET A 242 -6.79 -4.37 13.99
CA MET A 242 -8.01 -3.91 13.35
C MET A 242 -7.84 -3.73 11.84
N LEU A 243 -8.93 -3.89 11.08
CA LEU A 243 -9.07 -3.29 9.76
C LEU A 243 -9.70 -1.91 9.95
N THR A 244 -9.08 -0.87 9.40
CA THR A 244 -9.49 0.52 9.64
C THR A 244 -9.85 1.20 8.34
N ALA A 245 -10.97 1.93 8.34
CA ALA A 245 -11.39 2.84 7.28
C ALA A 245 -11.60 4.24 7.84
N ALA A 246 -11.38 5.25 7.00
CA ALA A 246 -11.63 6.65 7.29
C ALA A 246 -12.49 7.26 6.19
N GLU A 247 -13.49 8.03 6.57
CA GLU A 247 -14.26 8.86 5.66
C GLU A 247 -13.41 10.07 5.23
N ILE A 248 -13.52 10.44 3.95
CA ILE A 248 -12.95 11.67 3.41
C ILE A 248 -14.08 12.62 3.07
N LEU A 249 -14.20 13.66 3.87
CA LEU A 249 -15.17 14.72 3.68
C LEU A 249 -14.75 15.68 2.55
N PRO A 250 -15.68 16.52 2.03
CA PRO A 250 -15.35 17.54 1.05
C PRO A 250 -14.13 18.37 1.45
N GLY A 251 -13.26 18.62 0.50
CA GLY A 251 -12.00 19.33 0.75
C GLY A 251 -10.85 18.45 1.23
N GLY A 252 -11.05 17.13 1.33
CA GLY A 252 -10.04 16.17 1.78
C GLY A 252 -9.92 16.08 3.30
N VAL A 253 -10.91 16.57 4.03
CA VAL A 253 -10.89 16.57 5.50
C VAL A 253 -11.15 15.16 6.02
N PRO A 254 -10.31 14.63 6.95
CA PRO A 254 -10.60 13.37 7.64
C PRO A 254 -11.90 13.43 8.43
N GLY A 255 -12.80 12.48 8.16
CA GLY A 255 -14.07 12.34 8.84
C GLY A 255 -14.09 11.16 9.82
N ARG A 256 -15.20 10.42 9.82
CA ARG A 256 -15.44 9.27 10.72
C ARG A 256 -14.41 8.17 10.49
N ILE A 257 -13.90 7.60 11.58
CA ILE A 257 -13.09 6.37 11.58
C ILE A 257 -13.98 5.18 11.94
N VAL A 258 -13.85 4.10 11.16
CA VAL A 258 -14.50 2.82 11.41
C VAL A 258 -13.43 1.75 11.55
N GLN A 259 -13.53 0.93 12.58
CA GLN A 259 -12.58 -0.17 12.84
C GLN A 259 -13.33 -1.48 13.05
N VAL A 260 -12.82 -2.54 12.44
CA VAL A 260 -13.32 -3.91 12.58
C VAL A 260 -12.22 -4.79 13.14
N PRO A 261 -12.43 -5.44 14.29
CA PRO A 261 -11.40 -6.28 14.89
C PRO A 261 -11.22 -7.58 14.10
N ARG A 262 -10.01 -8.11 14.15
CA ARG A 262 -9.79 -9.49 13.75
C ARG A 262 -10.39 -10.41 14.80
N HIS A 263 -11.38 -11.23 14.44
CA HIS A 263 -11.96 -12.21 15.35
C HIS A 263 -10.89 -13.23 15.80
N PRO A 264 -10.87 -13.63 17.10
CA PRO A 264 -9.87 -14.56 17.65
C PRO A 264 -9.84 -15.96 17.03
N GLY A 265 -10.78 -16.29 16.14
CA GLY A 265 -10.89 -17.60 15.48
C GLY A 265 -10.27 -17.73 14.10
N ALA A 266 -9.83 -16.64 13.47
CA ALA A 266 -9.28 -16.67 12.12
C ALA A 266 -7.75 -16.72 12.15
N GLY A 267 -7.16 -17.90 12.29
CA GLY A 267 -5.75 -18.13 12.02
C GLY A 267 -4.84 -18.50 13.19
N LYS A 268 -5.21 -19.52 13.95
CA LYS A 268 -4.24 -20.43 14.58
C LYS A 268 -4.38 -21.78 13.87
N LYS A 269 -3.74 -21.93 12.74
CA LYS A 269 -3.17 -23.24 12.33
C LYS A 269 -1.68 -23.01 12.32
N ALA A 270 -1.05 -23.78 13.21
CA ALA A 270 0.38 -23.85 13.49
C ALA A 270 1.21 -24.13 12.22
#